data_cb016c54acd9aba579b58cc9e45660d4
#
_entry.id   cb016c54acd9aba579b58cc9e45660d4
#
_cell.length_a   1.000
_cell.length_b   1.000
_cell.length_c   1.000
_cell.angle_alpha   90.00
_cell.angle_beta   90.00
_cell.angle_gamma   90.00
#
_symmetry.space_group_name_H-M   'P 1'
#
loop_
_entity.id
_entity.type
_entity.pdbx_description
1 polymer ?
#
loop_
_entity_poly.entity_id
_entity_poly.type
_entity_poly.pdbx_seq_one_letter_code
_entity_poly.pdbx_strand_id
1 'polypeptide(L)'
;PVMLWAIWRTEPGQALSEKDAIRLCRYLVARWGAYNVVWILGGDGSYLGKYAPRWKNIGRGVFGDAPARPVTMHPGSRQWTGGDFRAEKWFSFIGYQSGHNDSEEAVKWLVEGPPATEWSTRPARPIVNMEPNYEEITSPQTGTHFDALAVRKAMYRSLLVSPTAGATYGHHGVWSWAETWEVPLNHDKFGKARPWYEAVNSEGSQSVKHLAQLFGSIRWWTLRPDREMVQNQPSTALQFIASARSEDG
;
A
#
# COMPACT_ATOMS: atom_id res chain seq x y z
N PRO A 1 9.90 6.06 -3.26
CA PRO A 1 9.07 6.85 -2.35
C PRO A 1 9.90 7.42 -1.20
N VAL A 2 9.50 8.60 -0.70
CA VAL A 2 10.07 9.20 0.51
C VAL A 2 8.96 9.43 1.50
N MET A 3 9.06 8.81 2.66
CA MET A 3 8.11 8.96 3.76
C MET A 3 8.55 10.13 4.63
N LEU A 4 7.75 11.19 4.66
CA LEU A 4 8.08 12.42 5.41
C LEU A 4 7.85 12.25 6.90
N TRP A 5 6.93 11.38 7.28
CA TRP A 5 6.58 11.12 8.65
C TRP A 5 6.38 9.62 8.88
N ALA A 6 7.26 8.99 9.62
CA ALA A 6 7.22 7.57 9.93
C ALA A 6 7.33 7.35 11.44
N ILE A 7 6.46 7.99 12.22
CA ILE A 7 6.45 7.77 13.67
C ILE A 7 5.45 6.67 14.00
N TRP A 8 5.97 5.49 14.13
CA TRP A 8 5.26 4.31 14.56
C TRP A 8 4.72 4.46 15.98
N ARG A 9 3.43 4.19 16.20
CA ARG A 9 2.76 4.14 17.49
C ARG A 9 2.71 5.44 18.32
N THR A 10 3.12 6.57 17.80
CA THR A 10 2.80 7.85 18.45
C THR A 10 1.49 8.38 17.91
N GLU A 11 0.59 8.79 18.81
CA GLU A 11 -0.61 9.51 18.41
C GLU A 11 -0.18 10.70 17.53
N PRO A 12 -0.77 10.86 16.33
CA PRO A 12 -0.40 11.94 15.42
C PRO A 12 -0.72 13.30 16.08
N GLY A 13 0.16 13.84 16.82
CA GLY A 13 -0.05 15.10 17.53
C GLY A 13 0.81 15.25 18.77
N GLN A 14 1.38 14.14 19.27
CA GLN A 14 2.18 14.18 20.49
C GLN A 14 3.65 14.56 20.25
N ALA A 15 4.21 14.26 19.06
CA ALA A 15 5.62 14.48 18.79
C ALA A 15 5.92 15.92 18.32
N LEU A 16 5.09 16.50 17.44
CA LEU A 16 5.28 17.86 16.93
C LEU A 16 3.95 18.60 16.84
N SER A 17 4.00 19.92 17.01
CA SER A 17 2.87 20.77 16.64
C SER A 17 2.62 20.69 15.13
N GLU A 18 1.41 21.05 14.68
CA GLU A 18 1.08 21.11 13.26
C GLU A 18 2.03 22.07 12.51
N LYS A 19 2.34 23.22 13.11
CA LYS A 19 3.28 24.21 12.57
C LYS A 19 4.68 23.63 12.38
N ASP A 20 5.19 22.88 13.37
CA ASP A 20 6.53 22.31 13.30
C ASP A 20 6.59 21.13 12.34
N ALA A 21 5.52 20.32 12.25
CA ALA A 21 5.38 19.27 11.24
C ALA A 21 5.42 19.85 9.82
N ILE A 22 4.68 20.92 9.55
CA ILE A 22 4.71 21.62 8.25
C ILE A 22 6.12 22.15 7.96
N ARG A 23 6.77 22.78 8.93
CA ARG A 23 8.13 23.31 8.76
C ARG A 23 9.14 22.21 8.41
N LEU A 24 9.12 21.11 9.16
CA LEU A 24 10.01 19.96 8.91
C LEU A 24 9.75 19.36 7.53
N CYS A 25 8.49 19.05 7.20
CA CYS A 25 8.17 18.45 5.91
C CYS A 25 8.53 19.37 4.73
N ARG A 26 8.30 20.68 4.84
CA ARG A 26 8.77 21.65 3.83
C ARG A 26 10.28 21.63 3.63
N TYR A 27 11.03 21.54 4.71
CA TYR A 27 12.50 21.41 4.62
C TYR A 27 12.90 20.14 3.87
N LEU A 28 12.28 19.00 4.19
CA LEU A 28 12.57 17.72 3.53
C LEU A 28 12.19 17.74 2.04
N VAL A 29 11.03 18.32 1.71
CA VAL A 29 10.58 18.48 0.32
C VAL A 29 11.51 19.41 -0.46
N ALA A 30 11.95 20.52 0.12
CA ALA A 30 12.90 21.43 -0.51
C ALA A 30 14.26 20.77 -0.74
N ARG A 31 14.72 19.93 0.19
CA ARG A 31 16.00 19.25 0.10
C ARG A 31 16.04 18.15 -0.97
N TRP A 32 14.96 17.39 -1.12
CA TRP A 32 14.94 16.21 -2.00
C TRP A 32 13.96 16.31 -3.18
N GLY A 33 13.20 17.38 -3.29
CA GLY A 33 12.19 17.54 -4.35
C GLY A 33 12.75 17.63 -5.76
N ALA A 34 14.06 17.89 -5.92
CA ALA A 34 14.75 17.85 -7.21
C ALA A 34 14.89 16.42 -7.76
N TYR A 35 14.87 15.41 -6.90
CA TYR A 35 14.94 14.02 -7.31
C TYR A 35 13.60 13.50 -7.82
N ASN A 36 13.64 12.36 -8.52
CA ASN A 36 12.40 11.67 -8.94
C ASN A 36 11.78 10.91 -7.76
N VAL A 37 11.00 11.60 -6.97
CA VAL A 37 10.40 11.08 -5.73
C VAL A 37 8.88 11.03 -5.79
N VAL A 38 8.31 10.12 -5.00
CA VAL A 38 6.90 10.11 -4.60
C VAL A 38 6.87 10.37 -3.10
N TRP A 39 6.07 11.33 -2.67
CA TRP A 39 5.97 11.70 -1.27
C TRP A 39 4.90 10.89 -0.55
N ILE A 40 5.25 10.36 0.60
CA ILE A 40 4.31 9.78 1.57
C ILE A 40 4.30 10.71 2.76
N LEU A 41 3.22 11.48 2.94
CA LEU A 41 3.15 12.48 4.00
C LEU A 41 3.15 11.83 5.38
N GLY A 42 2.39 10.77 5.57
CA GLY A 42 2.37 9.98 6.79
C GLY A 42 2.41 8.49 6.49
N GLY A 43 3.23 7.74 7.22
CA GLY A 43 3.45 6.30 7.04
C GLY A 43 3.01 5.47 8.22
N ASP A 44 2.43 4.32 7.94
CA ASP A 44 1.95 3.26 8.83
C ASP A 44 1.33 3.77 10.15
N GLY A 45 0.23 4.51 10.03
CA GLY A 45 -0.39 5.13 11.21
C GLY A 45 -1.87 5.42 11.04
N SER A 46 -2.45 6.03 12.07
CA SER A 46 -3.86 6.42 12.10
C SER A 46 -4.02 7.86 11.66
N TYR A 47 -4.54 8.06 10.46
CA TYR A 47 -4.69 9.38 9.83
C TYR A 47 -6.13 9.75 9.51
N LEU A 48 -7.06 8.81 9.68
CA LEU A 48 -8.45 8.92 9.23
C LEU A 48 -9.39 9.43 10.34
N GLY A 49 -10.61 9.78 9.96
CA GLY A 49 -11.65 10.20 10.89
C GLY A 49 -11.23 11.42 11.71
N LYS A 50 -11.21 11.31 13.03
CA LYS A 50 -10.86 12.42 13.94
C LYS A 50 -9.45 13.01 13.72
N TYR A 51 -8.53 12.28 13.11
CA TYR A 51 -7.17 12.73 12.81
C TYR A 51 -7.06 13.41 11.44
N ALA A 52 -8.00 13.16 10.53
CA ALA A 52 -7.94 13.65 9.16
C ALA A 52 -7.82 15.19 9.05
N PRO A 53 -8.53 16.02 9.84
CA PRO A 53 -8.41 17.48 9.77
C PRO A 53 -6.98 17.97 9.93
N ARG A 54 -6.25 17.43 10.90
CA ARG A 54 -4.84 17.79 11.14
C ARG A 54 -3.97 17.47 9.91
N TRP A 55 -4.11 16.26 9.36
CA TRP A 55 -3.29 15.81 8.24
C TRP A 55 -3.64 16.53 6.93
N LYS A 56 -4.91 16.91 6.74
CA LYS A 56 -5.32 17.82 5.66
C LYS A 56 -4.61 19.16 5.73
N ASN A 57 -4.57 19.76 6.92
CA ASN A 57 -3.90 21.05 7.14
C ASN A 57 -2.38 20.93 6.90
N ILE A 58 -1.74 19.87 7.41
CA ILE A 58 -0.32 19.62 7.17
C ILE A 58 -0.07 19.46 5.66
N GLY A 59 -0.86 18.64 4.96
CA GLY A 59 -0.73 18.43 3.53
C GLY A 59 -0.86 19.73 2.72
N ARG A 60 -1.88 20.54 3.01
CA ARG A 60 -2.07 21.87 2.40
C ARG A 60 -0.90 22.79 2.71
N GLY A 61 -0.43 22.79 3.97
CA GLY A 61 0.69 23.60 4.39
C GLY A 61 2.02 23.21 3.73
N VAL A 62 2.23 21.95 3.44
CA VAL A 62 3.48 21.45 2.82
C VAL A 62 3.46 21.58 1.30
N PHE A 63 2.39 21.15 0.65
CA PHE A 63 2.33 20.94 -0.81
C PHE A 63 1.50 21.98 -1.55
N GLY A 64 0.65 22.75 -0.84
CA GLY A 64 -0.30 23.65 -1.49
C GLY A 64 -1.33 22.90 -2.35
N ASP A 65 -1.80 23.55 -3.41
CA ASP A 65 -2.84 23.03 -4.29
C ASP A 65 -2.30 22.26 -5.51
N ALA A 66 -1.00 22.36 -5.77
CA ALA A 66 -0.36 21.76 -6.96
C ALA A 66 1.04 21.24 -6.61
N PRO A 67 1.15 20.06 -6.01
CA PRO A 67 2.44 19.48 -5.67
C PRO A 67 3.24 19.16 -6.94
N ALA A 68 4.54 19.49 -6.95
CA ALA A 68 5.44 19.23 -8.08
C ALA A 68 5.73 17.72 -8.27
N ARG A 69 5.43 16.89 -7.30
CA ARG A 69 5.62 15.43 -7.31
C ARG A 69 4.40 14.76 -6.68
N PRO A 70 4.08 13.51 -7.06
CA PRO A 70 2.94 12.79 -6.49
C PRO A 70 3.04 12.67 -4.97
N VAL A 71 1.90 12.85 -4.30
CA VAL A 71 1.78 12.80 -2.83
C VAL A 71 0.66 11.86 -2.43
N THR A 72 0.89 11.07 -1.40
CA THR A 72 -0.10 10.19 -0.79
C THR A 72 0.05 10.07 0.73
N MET A 73 -0.80 9.25 1.33
CA MET A 73 -0.71 8.77 2.71
C MET A 73 -0.53 7.26 2.71
N HIS A 74 0.19 6.73 3.69
CA HIS A 74 0.32 5.30 3.94
C HIS A 74 -0.29 4.96 5.31
N PRO A 75 -1.59 4.67 5.38
CA PRO A 75 -2.28 4.41 6.64
C PRO A 75 -1.93 3.02 7.19
N GLY A 76 -2.36 2.74 8.41
CA GLY A 76 -2.32 1.40 8.97
C GLY A 76 -3.16 0.40 8.17
N SER A 77 -2.98 -0.89 8.48
CA SER A 77 -3.61 -2.00 7.74
C SER A 77 -5.12 -1.86 7.61
N ARG A 78 -5.63 -2.11 6.41
CA ARG A 78 -7.06 -2.08 6.04
C ARG A 78 -7.75 -0.73 6.34
N GLN A 79 -7.02 0.36 6.18
CA GLN A 79 -7.55 1.71 6.23
C GLN A 79 -7.56 2.33 4.83
N TRP A 80 -8.67 2.99 4.47
CA TRP A 80 -8.88 3.55 3.15
C TRP A 80 -8.78 5.07 3.15
N THR A 81 -7.68 5.59 2.63
CA THR A 81 -7.41 7.04 2.61
C THR A 81 -8.33 7.82 1.67
N GLY A 82 -8.96 7.14 0.70
CA GLY A 82 -9.85 7.77 -0.26
C GLY A 82 -11.05 8.48 0.36
N GLY A 83 -11.60 7.96 1.46
CA GLY A 83 -12.75 8.56 2.15
C GLY A 83 -12.46 9.97 2.66
N ASP A 84 -11.32 10.14 3.30
CA ASP A 84 -10.97 11.42 3.92
C ASP A 84 -10.20 12.36 3.00
N PHE A 85 -9.30 11.86 2.14
CA PHE A 85 -8.31 12.70 1.46
C PHE A 85 -8.56 12.89 -0.04
N ARG A 86 -9.45 12.14 -0.67
CA ARG A 86 -9.70 12.18 -2.11
C ARG A 86 -9.94 13.59 -2.67
N ALA A 87 -10.64 14.45 -1.93
CA ALA A 87 -10.95 15.81 -2.33
C ALA A 87 -9.79 16.81 -2.13
N GLU A 88 -8.73 16.43 -1.42
CA GLU A 88 -7.59 17.30 -1.19
C GLU A 88 -6.79 17.50 -2.49
N LYS A 89 -6.51 18.74 -2.85
CA LYS A 89 -5.78 19.05 -4.09
C LYS A 89 -4.34 18.53 -4.09
N TRP A 90 -3.72 18.50 -2.93
CA TRP A 90 -2.37 17.96 -2.77
C TRP A 90 -2.31 16.43 -2.85
N PHE A 91 -3.42 15.73 -2.64
CA PHE A 91 -3.48 14.27 -2.61
C PHE A 91 -3.56 13.69 -4.02
N SER A 92 -2.49 13.09 -4.49
CA SER A 92 -2.34 12.67 -5.89
C SER A 92 -2.94 11.30 -6.18
N PHE A 93 -2.82 10.36 -5.25
CA PHE A 93 -3.32 9.00 -5.42
C PHE A 93 -3.68 8.36 -4.07
N ILE A 94 -4.54 7.36 -4.11
CA ILE A 94 -4.99 6.63 -2.94
C ILE A 94 -3.96 5.55 -2.63
N GLY A 95 -3.17 5.78 -1.58
CA GLY A 95 -2.34 4.75 -0.96
C GLY A 95 -3.12 4.03 0.12
N TYR A 96 -3.04 2.71 0.14
CA TYR A 96 -3.57 1.87 1.21
C TYR A 96 -2.63 0.70 1.47
N GLN A 97 -2.79 0.01 2.60
CA GLN A 97 -2.17 -1.29 2.82
C GLN A 97 -3.24 -2.35 3.14
N SER A 98 -3.18 -3.51 2.48
CA SER A 98 -3.98 -4.66 2.86
C SER A 98 -3.41 -5.37 4.09
N GLY A 99 -2.12 -5.19 4.34
CA GLY A 99 -1.39 -5.68 5.52
C GLY A 99 -1.05 -7.17 5.44
N HIS A 100 -0.49 -7.68 6.54
CA HIS A 100 0.05 -9.03 6.63
C HIS A 100 -0.94 -9.99 7.32
N ASN A 101 -2.14 -10.10 6.73
CA ASN A 101 -3.21 -10.95 7.25
C ASN A 101 -3.92 -11.65 6.08
N ASP A 102 -4.06 -12.96 6.16
CA ASP A 102 -4.72 -13.82 5.17
C ASP A 102 -6.01 -14.46 5.70
N SER A 103 -6.58 -13.93 6.78
CA SER A 103 -7.91 -14.35 7.21
C SER A 103 -8.97 -14.02 6.16
N GLU A 104 -10.07 -14.76 6.18
CA GLU A 104 -11.21 -14.51 5.29
C GLU A 104 -11.65 -13.04 5.32
N GLU A 105 -11.73 -12.45 6.51
CA GLU A 105 -12.10 -11.04 6.70
C GLU A 105 -11.10 -10.07 6.05
N ALA A 106 -9.80 -10.34 6.19
CA ALA A 106 -8.77 -9.47 5.63
C ALA A 106 -8.77 -9.51 4.11
N VAL A 107 -8.88 -10.70 3.53
CA VAL A 107 -8.97 -10.85 2.06
C VAL A 107 -10.29 -10.27 1.54
N LYS A 108 -11.40 -10.47 2.25
CA LYS A 108 -12.70 -9.87 1.93
C LYS A 108 -12.64 -8.34 1.87
N TRP A 109 -11.95 -7.71 2.81
CA TRP A 109 -11.74 -6.27 2.80
C TRP A 109 -11.05 -5.81 1.49
N LEU A 110 -10.07 -6.55 0.99
CA LEU A 110 -9.38 -6.22 -0.27
C LEU A 110 -10.28 -6.42 -1.49
N VAL A 111 -11.00 -7.55 -1.55
CA VAL A 111 -11.69 -7.97 -2.79
C VAL A 111 -13.16 -7.56 -2.86
N GLU A 112 -13.77 -7.12 -1.74
CA GLU A 112 -15.15 -6.66 -1.66
C GLU A 112 -15.32 -5.31 -0.93
N GLY A 113 -14.28 -4.87 -0.21
CA GLY A 113 -14.27 -3.62 0.53
C GLY A 113 -13.90 -2.41 -0.34
N PRO A 114 -13.47 -1.31 0.29
CA PRO A 114 -13.23 -0.03 -0.38
C PRO A 114 -12.31 -0.10 -1.61
N PRO A 115 -11.22 -0.90 -1.64
CA PRO A 115 -10.40 -1.02 -2.86
C PRO A 115 -11.21 -1.47 -4.07
N ALA A 116 -12.14 -2.41 -3.89
CA ALA A 116 -12.94 -2.98 -4.96
C ALA A 116 -14.23 -2.19 -5.28
N THR A 117 -14.68 -1.32 -4.39
CA THR A 117 -15.99 -0.65 -4.53
C THR A 117 -15.92 0.86 -4.68
N GLU A 118 -14.91 1.51 -4.13
CA GLU A 118 -14.80 2.98 -4.10
C GLU A 118 -13.88 3.57 -5.18
N TRP A 119 -13.31 2.77 -6.06
CA TRP A 119 -12.38 3.26 -7.08
C TRP A 119 -13.03 4.22 -8.09
N SER A 120 -14.33 4.08 -8.36
CA SER A 120 -15.09 4.95 -9.28
C SER A 120 -15.60 6.24 -8.63
N THR A 121 -15.46 6.40 -7.30
CA THR A 121 -15.90 7.58 -6.56
C THR A 121 -15.12 8.82 -7.00
N ARG A 122 -15.82 9.93 -7.23
CA ARG A 122 -15.23 11.19 -7.70
C ARG A 122 -14.75 12.08 -6.55
N PRO A 123 -13.66 12.85 -6.74
CA PRO A 123 -12.75 12.81 -7.89
C PRO A 123 -11.98 11.49 -7.93
N ALA A 124 -11.93 10.87 -9.12
CA ALA A 124 -11.18 9.63 -9.30
C ALA A 124 -9.69 9.87 -9.07
N ARG A 125 -9.05 8.92 -8.40
CA ARG A 125 -7.61 8.96 -8.12
C ARG A 125 -6.98 7.62 -8.48
N PRO A 126 -5.74 7.59 -8.96
CA PRO A 126 -4.98 6.34 -9.04
C PRO A 126 -4.94 5.64 -7.68
N ILE A 127 -4.85 4.33 -7.68
CA ILE A 127 -4.89 3.49 -6.47
C ILE A 127 -3.62 2.64 -6.42
N VAL A 128 -2.98 2.56 -5.26
CA VAL A 128 -1.79 1.73 -5.05
C VAL A 128 -1.92 0.98 -3.73
N ASN A 129 -1.82 -0.35 -3.78
CA ASN A 129 -1.59 -1.12 -2.56
C ASN A 129 -0.10 -1.01 -2.19
N MET A 130 0.17 -0.22 -1.16
CA MET A 130 1.53 0.14 -0.76
C MET A 130 2.17 -0.88 0.17
N GLU A 131 1.36 -1.81 0.71
CA GLU A 131 1.83 -2.86 1.59
C GLU A 131 0.86 -4.06 1.57
N PRO A 132 0.96 -4.94 0.56
CA PRO A 132 0.35 -6.26 0.60
C PRO A 132 1.13 -7.20 1.52
N ASN A 133 0.75 -8.48 1.56
CA ASN A 133 1.51 -9.49 2.30
C ASN A 133 2.99 -9.50 1.88
N TYR A 134 3.89 -9.38 2.85
CA TYR A 134 5.32 -9.55 2.60
C TYR A 134 5.71 -11.02 2.63
N GLU A 135 6.59 -11.42 1.72
CA GLU A 135 7.17 -12.76 1.71
C GLU A 135 7.92 -13.03 3.01
N GLU A 136 7.75 -14.23 3.54
CA GLU A 136 8.33 -14.71 4.80
C GLU A 136 7.88 -13.99 6.09
N ILE A 137 6.87 -13.14 6.04
CA ILE A 137 6.16 -12.75 7.28
C ILE A 137 5.22 -13.88 7.68
N THR A 138 5.18 -14.17 8.97
CA THR A 138 4.16 -15.01 9.57
C THR A 138 2.99 -14.14 10.02
N SER A 139 1.79 -14.44 9.53
CA SER A 139 0.56 -13.74 9.95
C SER A 139 0.31 -13.91 11.44
N PRO A 140 0.26 -12.85 12.23
CA PRO A 140 -0.05 -12.97 13.65
C PRO A 140 -1.47 -13.47 13.96
N GLN A 141 -2.37 -13.38 12.97
CA GLN A 141 -3.79 -13.74 13.11
C GLN A 141 -4.03 -15.21 12.79
N THR A 142 -3.38 -15.72 11.76
CA THR A 142 -3.63 -17.09 11.25
C THR A 142 -2.47 -18.04 11.48
N GLY A 143 -1.28 -17.53 11.79
CA GLY A 143 -0.05 -18.32 11.86
C GLY A 143 0.49 -18.74 10.50
N THR A 144 -0.13 -18.30 9.40
CA THR A 144 0.35 -18.62 8.03
C THR A 144 1.68 -17.93 7.77
N HIS A 145 2.65 -18.70 7.34
CA HIS A 145 3.90 -18.18 6.80
C HIS A 145 3.71 -17.88 5.31
N PHE A 146 3.91 -16.63 4.90
CA PHE A 146 3.65 -16.20 3.53
C PHE A 146 4.76 -16.63 2.59
N ASP A 147 4.47 -17.58 1.74
CA ASP A 147 5.33 -18.01 0.65
C ASP A 147 5.14 -17.13 -0.61
N ALA A 148 5.88 -17.44 -1.66
CA ALA A 148 5.79 -16.76 -2.94
C ALA A 148 4.38 -16.80 -3.55
N LEU A 149 3.59 -17.88 -3.33
CA LEU A 149 2.23 -17.98 -3.82
C LEU A 149 1.28 -17.04 -3.09
N ALA A 150 1.41 -16.92 -1.77
CA ALA A 150 0.63 -15.99 -0.97
C ALA A 150 0.86 -14.54 -1.43
N VAL A 151 2.11 -14.17 -1.66
CA VAL A 151 2.49 -12.83 -2.14
C VAL A 151 1.96 -12.58 -3.56
N ARG A 152 2.10 -13.55 -4.48
CA ARG A 152 1.52 -13.45 -5.83
C ARG A 152 0.02 -13.21 -5.78
N LYS A 153 -0.73 -14.00 -4.99
CA LYS A 153 -2.17 -13.83 -4.84
C LYS A 153 -2.53 -12.42 -4.35
N ALA A 154 -1.83 -11.93 -3.33
CA ALA A 154 -2.06 -10.59 -2.80
C ALA A 154 -1.82 -9.50 -3.85
N MET A 155 -0.73 -9.60 -4.62
CA MET A 155 -0.39 -8.63 -5.67
C MET A 155 -1.41 -8.66 -6.82
N TYR A 156 -1.70 -9.84 -7.39
CA TYR A 156 -2.67 -9.94 -8.49
C TYR A 156 -4.07 -9.52 -8.07
N ARG A 157 -4.54 -9.86 -6.89
CA ARG A 157 -5.81 -9.35 -6.36
C ARG A 157 -5.81 -7.83 -6.29
N SER A 158 -4.75 -7.23 -5.73
CA SER A 158 -4.61 -5.76 -5.65
C SER A 158 -4.68 -5.09 -7.02
N LEU A 159 -4.07 -5.72 -8.04
CA LEU A 159 -4.00 -5.18 -9.40
C LEU A 159 -5.30 -5.36 -10.21
N LEU A 160 -6.15 -6.32 -9.85
CA LEU A 160 -7.32 -6.69 -10.65
C LEU A 160 -8.67 -6.34 -10.01
N VAL A 161 -8.71 -5.99 -8.71
CA VAL A 161 -9.98 -5.60 -8.03
C VAL A 161 -10.30 -4.11 -8.17
N SER A 162 -9.36 -3.31 -8.68
CA SER A 162 -9.53 -1.89 -8.96
C SER A 162 -8.68 -1.49 -10.17
N PRO A 163 -9.00 -0.39 -10.88
CA PRO A 163 -8.08 0.21 -11.86
C PRO A 163 -6.85 0.73 -11.14
N THR A 164 -5.87 -0.13 -10.95
CA THR A 164 -4.74 0.15 -10.08
C THR A 164 -3.59 0.83 -10.82
N ALA A 165 -2.89 1.71 -10.12
CA ALA A 165 -1.63 2.29 -10.58
C ALA A 165 -0.41 1.47 -10.10
N GLY A 166 -0.62 0.46 -9.27
CA GLY A 166 0.45 -0.44 -8.84
C GLY A 166 0.17 -1.16 -7.52
N ALA A 167 1.06 -2.07 -7.21
CA ALA A 167 1.21 -2.71 -5.91
C ALA A 167 2.69 -2.82 -5.59
N THR A 168 3.05 -2.78 -4.31
CA THR A 168 4.43 -2.97 -3.88
C THR A 168 4.68 -4.43 -3.52
N TYR A 169 5.93 -4.84 -3.60
CA TYR A 169 6.42 -6.09 -3.07
C TYR A 169 7.27 -5.84 -1.83
N GLY A 170 7.17 -6.68 -0.84
CA GLY A 170 8.03 -6.67 0.33
C GLY A 170 8.43 -8.07 0.76
N HIS A 171 9.56 -8.15 1.46
CA HIS A 171 10.09 -9.38 2.03
C HIS A 171 10.57 -9.10 3.46
N HIS A 172 10.30 -10.00 4.40
CA HIS A 172 10.58 -9.80 5.82
C HIS A 172 12.05 -9.48 6.08
N GLY A 173 12.98 -10.22 5.46
CA GLY A 173 14.41 -9.99 5.61
C GLY A 173 14.91 -8.69 4.98
N VAL A 174 14.33 -8.26 3.84
CA VAL A 174 14.69 -6.99 3.18
C VAL A 174 14.12 -5.79 3.95
N TRP A 175 12.86 -5.87 4.36
CA TRP A 175 12.23 -4.81 5.14
C TRP A 175 12.98 -4.51 6.43
N SER A 176 13.33 -5.56 7.17
CA SER A 176 14.02 -5.44 8.46
C SER A 176 15.53 -5.17 8.31
N TRP A 177 16.07 -5.28 7.08
CA TRP A 177 17.49 -5.22 6.81
C TRP A 177 18.29 -6.20 7.67
N ALA A 178 17.73 -7.41 7.88
CA ALA A 178 18.35 -8.45 8.71
C ALA A 178 19.73 -8.85 8.14
N GLU A 179 20.75 -8.88 8.96
CA GLU A 179 22.11 -9.34 8.57
C GLU A 179 22.32 -10.81 8.88
N THR A 180 21.55 -11.35 9.81
CA THR A 180 21.55 -12.75 10.23
C THR A 180 20.11 -13.26 10.31
N TRP A 181 19.92 -14.56 10.58
CA TRP A 181 18.61 -15.10 10.94
C TRP A 181 18.18 -14.63 12.32
N GLU A 182 17.34 -13.63 12.37
CA GLU A 182 16.95 -12.95 13.61
C GLU A 182 15.45 -12.59 13.64
N VAL A 183 14.95 -12.31 14.84
CA VAL A 183 13.65 -11.67 15.00
C VAL A 183 13.86 -10.16 14.96
N PRO A 184 13.31 -9.45 13.97
CA PRO A 184 13.51 -8.01 13.85
C PRO A 184 12.95 -7.26 15.06
N LEU A 185 13.61 -6.17 15.43
CA LEU A 185 13.20 -5.31 16.54
C LEU A 185 11.73 -4.86 16.38
N ASN A 186 10.93 -5.04 17.41
CA ASN A 186 9.49 -4.76 17.44
C ASN A 186 8.64 -5.60 16.47
N HIS A 187 9.18 -6.69 15.91
CA HIS A 187 8.49 -7.60 14.99
C HIS A 187 8.45 -9.05 15.45
N ASP A 188 8.53 -9.28 16.74
CA ASP A 188 8.51 -10.60 17.39
C ASP A 188 7.32 -11.51 16.98
N LYS A 189 6.19 -10.90 16.62
CA LYS A 189 4.99 -11.60 16.17
C LYS A 189 5.01 -12.09 14.72
N PHE A 190 5.97 -11.63 13.92
CA PHE A 190 6.03 -11.91 12.47
C PHE A 190 7.04 -13.01 12.11
N GLY A 191 7.68 -13.60 13.11
CA GLY A 191 8.66 -14.67 12.93
C GLY A 191 10.09 -14.18 12.72
N LYS A 192 10.99 -15.13 12.41
CA LYS A 192 12.39 -14.80 12.10
C LYS A 192 12.51 -14.32 10.65
N ALA A 193 13.37 -13.34 10.44
CA ALA A 193 13.74 -12.86 9.12
C ALA A 193 15.07 -13.49 8.69
N ARG A 194 15.18 -13.87 7.41
CA ARG A 194 16.45 -14.30 6.82
C ARG A 194 17.33 -13.08 6.48
N PRO A 195 18.64 -13.25 6.31
CA PRO A 195 19.51 -12.17 5.88
C PRO A 195 19.04 -11.52 4.58
N TRP A 196 19.09 -10.18 4.50
CA TRP A 196 18.59 -9.42 3.37
C TRP A 196 19.22 -9.83 2.04
N TYR A 197 20.51 -10.15 2.02
CA TYR A 197 21.27 -10.55 0.82
C TYR A 197 20.84 -11.92 0.28
N GLU A 198 20.25 -12.79 1.12
CA GLU A 198 19.57 -14.01 0.66
C GLU A 198 18.15 -13.71 0.21
N ALA A 199 17.45 -12.88 0.97
CA ALA A 199 16.04 -12.51 0.77
C ALA A 199 15.77 -11.85 -0.59
N VAL A 200 16.68 -11.03 -1.11
CA VAL A 200 16.54 -10.36 -2.41
C VAL A 200 16.42 -11.33 -3.60
N ASN A 201 16.82 -12.59 -3.42
CA ASN A 201 16.74 -13.63 -4.44
C ASN A 201 15.66 -14.68 -4.14
N SER A 202 14.71 -14.40 -3.26
CA SER A 202 13.60 -15.28 -2.92
C SER A 202 12.71 -15.61 -4.13
N GLU A 203 11.91 -16.67 -4.03
CA GLU A 203 11.00 -17.10 -5.11
C GLU A 203 9.96 -16.00 -5.43
N GLY A 204 9.43 -15.32 -4.40
CA GLY A 204 8.48 -14.24 -4.60
C GLY A 204 9.10 -13.05 -5.31
N SER A 205 10.34 -12.67 -4.96
CA SER A 205 11.05 -11.58 -5.64
C SER A 205 11.25 -11.87 -7.13
N GLN A 206 11.57 -13.11 -7.49
CA GLN A 206 11.67 -13.54 -8.88
C GLN A 206 10.31 -13.53 -9.58
N SER A 207 9.23 -13.89 -8.87
CA SER A 207 7.87 -13.86 -9.40
C SER A 207 7.38 -12.47 -9.77
N VAL A 208 7.84 -11.42 -9.08
CA VAL A 208 7.52 -10.02 -9.41
C VAL A 208 7.99 -9.63 -10.80
N LYS A 209 9.10 -10.19 -11.26
CA LYS A 209 9.59 -9.99 -12.64
C LYS A 209 8.55 -10.45 -13.68
N HIS A 210 7.92 -11.61 -13.47
CA HIS A 210 6.90 -12.12 -14.39
C HIS A 210 5.64 -11.25 -14.38
N LEU A 211 5.23 -10.77 -13.20
CA LEU A 211 4.13 -9.82 -13.08
C LEU A 211 4.44 -8.51 -13.83
N ALA A 212 5.63 -7.96 -13.64
CA ALA A 212 6.06 -6.74 -14.32
C ALA A 212 6.12 -6.93 -15.85
N GLN A 213 6.58 -8.09 -16.34
CA GLN A 213 6.59 -8.42 -17.75
C GLN A 213 5.18 -8.53 -18.33
N LEU A 214 4.26 -9.22 -17.64
CA LEU A 214 2.87 -9.34 -18.06
C LEU A 214 2.20 -7.96 -18.16
N PHE A 215 2.26 -7.17 -17.11
CA PHE A 215 1.65 -5.84 -17.10
C PHE A 215 2.35 -4.87 -18.07
N GLY A 216 3.66 -5.01 -18.29
CA GLY A 216 4.40 -4.24 -19.28
C GLY A 216 4.06 -4.60 -20.73
N SER A 217 3.52 -5.78 -20.99
CA SER A 217 3.12 -6.23 -22.33
C SER A 217 1.69 -5.86 -22.73
N ILE A 218 0.89 -5.34 -21.79
CA ILE A 218 -0.50 -4.95 -22.01
C ILE A 218 -0.72 -3.48 -21.65
N ARG A 219 -1.81 -2.90 -22.13
CA ARG A 219 -2.24 -1.54 -21.78
C ARG A 219 -2.93 -1.55 -20.39
N TRP A 220 -2.21 -1.93 -19.34
CA TRP A 220 -2.73 -2.15 -17.99
C TRP A 220 -3.55 -0.99 -17.42
N TRP A 221 -3.29 0.25 -17.85
CA TRP A 221 -4.03 1.45 -17.43
C TRP A 221 -5.46 1.51 -17.97
N THR A 222 -5.80 0.67 -18.96
CA THR A 222 -7.16 0.53 -19.49
C THR A 222 -7.96 -0.58 -18.78
N LEU A 223 -7.32 -1.36 -17.91
CA LEU A 223 -8.00 -2.44 -17.21
C LEU A 223 -9.07 -1.90 -16.24
N ARG A 224 -10.23 -2.55 -16.26
CA ARG A 224 -11.32 -2.32 -15.30
C ARG A 224 -11.72 -3.65 -14.69
N PRO A 225 -11.96 -3.68 -13.37
CA PRO A 225 -12.43 -4.89 -12.70
C PRO A 225 -13.72 -5.39 -13.34
N ASP A 226 -13.79 -6.68 -13.59
CA ASP A 226 -14.98 -7.30 -14.14
C ASP A 226 -15.20 -8.69 -13.52
N ARG A 227 -16.02 -8.72 -12.49
CA ARG A 227 -16.36 -9.95 -11.77
C ARG A 227 -17.21 -10.93 -12.58
N GLU A 228 -17.93 -10.46 -13.59
CA GLU A 228 -18.83 -11.28 -14.42
C GLU A 228 -18.06 -12.20 -15.37
N MET A 229 -16.77 -11.93 -15.61
CA MET A 229 -15.93 -12.84 -16.39
C MET A 229 -15.77 -14.20 -15.72
N VAL A 230 -15.95 -14.31 -14.40
CA VAL A 230 -15.86 -15.56 -13.64
C VAL A 230 -17.25 -16.07 -13.32
N GLN A 231 -17.76 -17.01 -14.13
CA GLN A 231 -19.14 -17.51 -14.02
C GLN A 231 -19.46 -18.20 -12.69
N ASN A 232 -18.51 -18.94 -12.12
CA ASN A 232 -18.67 -19.67 -10.86
C ASN A 232 -17.65 -19.15 -9.83
N GLN A 233 -17.81 -17.89 -9.41
CA GLN A 233 -16.94 -17.30 -8.42
C GLN A 233 -17.04 -18.09 -7.10
N PRO A 234 -15.91 -18.53 -6.54
CA PRO A 234 -15.89 -19.19 -5.24
C PRO A 234 -16.60 -18.38 -4.15
N SER A 235 -17.25 -19.06 -3.21
CA SER A 235 -18.04 -18.43 -2.16
C SER A 235 -17.21 -17.78 -1.05
N THR A 236 -15.92 -18.10 -0.95
CA THR A 236 -15.01 -17.54 0.07
C THR A 236 -14.07 -16.52 -0.55
N ALA A 237 -13.74 -15.48 0.21
CA ALA A 237 -12.79 -14.47 -0.24
C ALA A 237 -11.38 -15.06 -0.42
N LEU A 238 -11.01 -16.06 0.37
CA LEU A 238 -9.72 -16.76 0.22
C LEU A 238 -9.54 -17.43 -1.15
N GLN A 239 -10.63 -17.84 -1.76
CA GLN A 239 -10.64 -18.49 -3.08
C GLN A 239 -11.04 -17.52 -4.21
N PHE A 240 -11.33 -16.25 -3.89
CA PHE A 240 -11.76 -15.25 -4.85
C PHE A 240 -10.80 -15.14 -6.05
N ILE A 241 -11.37 -15.19 -7.25
CA ILE A 241 -10.66 -15.04 -8.51
C ILE A 241 -10.87 -13.60 -9.00
N ALA A 242 -9.82 -12.79 -8.91
CA ALA A 242 -9.84 -11.43 -9.43
C ALA A 242 -9.73 -11.43 -10.96
N SER A 243 -10.57 -10.65 -11.62
CA SER A 243 -10.60 -10.52 -13.07
C SER A 243 -10.80 -9.07 -13.49
N ALA A 244 -10.22 -8.71 -14.61
CA ALA A 244 -10.35 -7.40 -15.22
C ALA A 244 -10.30 -7.53 -16.74
N ARG A 245 -10.99 -6.63 -17.45
CA ARG A 245 -10.91 -6.49 -18.90
C ARG A 245 -10.39 -5.11 -19.29
N SER A 246 -9.87 -4.96 -20.51
CA SER A 246 -9.58 -3.64 -21.02
C SER A 246 -10.87 -2.91 -21.42
N GLU A 247 -10.86 -1.57 -21.39
CA GLU A 247 -12.01 -0.77 -21.85
C GLU A 247 -12.27 -0.93 -23.36
N ASP A 248 -11.27 -1.40 -24.09
CA ASP A 248 -11.34 -1.54 -25.55
C ASP A 248 -11.83 -2.96 -25.98
N GLY A 249 -12.12 -3.88 -25.05
CA GLY A 249 -12.54 -5.26 -25.29
C GLY A 249 -11.45 -6.29 -25.10
#